data_95b2090e76a5c4baf4b7338abaf606f2
#
_entry.id   95b2090e76a5c4baf4b7338abaf606f2
#
_cell.length_a   1.000
_cell.length_b   1.000
_cell.length_c   1.000
_cell.angle_alpha   90.00
_cell.angle_beta   90.00
_cell.angle_gamma   90.00
#
_symmetry.space_group_name_H-M   'P 1'
#
loop_
_entity.id
_entity.type
_entity.pdbx_description
1 polymer ?
#
loop_
_entity_poly.entity_id
_entity_poly.type
_entity_poly.pdbx_seq_one_letter_code
_entity_poly.pdbx_strand_id
1 'polypeptide(L)'
;MGKGMKYEHFKGEWKELYESKKSFSQIAKLYKVDAKTVNRTLAGLVEIRPKSEWTKYADEWYDLHVYKGLTKTEISRRYNCDVNVVSRALEKKGIKRKRIASKRLYDHLAPEFAEMYKAGKSLAEIGEVHNVNAQTVLDYLNADDVEIRELSEATRQYDINEHYFDAIDEAEKAFFLGLLFATGSALELHNAYCFQVTIHTNKKDIILPLILLLRGKDEGGYIDTDSIIRYRFSSRHLYETLRGYGMNVKSRMTLPNLDSNWYRAFYAGYMKDKCYITKPSNQLYITGSKSFLASTRELFSQVIPENKIKIHTISENEHHIVISDNECIQRIQEWIQY
;
A
#
# COMPACT_ATOMS: atom_id res chain seq x y z
N MET A 1 26.21 28.40 34.65
CA MET A 1 27.10 29.20 33.76
C MET A 1 26.75 28.88 32.31
N GLY A 2 26.26 29.88 31.56
CA GLY A 2 25.64 29.68 30.24
C GLY A 2 26.66 29.32 29.18
N LYS A 3 26.27 28.41 28.25
CA LYS A 3 27.03 27.95 27.07
C LYS A 3 27.42 29.06 26.07
N GLY A 4 27.23 30.35 26.37
CA GLY A 4 27.49 31.49 25.50
C GLY A 4 28.90 32.07 25.53
N MET A 5 29.66 31.80 26.57
CA MET A 5 30.96 32.47 26.79
C MET A 5 32.18 31.85 26.06
N LYS A 6 32.05 30.71 25.43
CA LYS A 6 33.20 29.95 24.90
C LYS A 6 33.85 30.59 23.63
N TYR A 7 33.14 31.43 22.89
CA TYR A 7 33.58 31.95 21.59
C TYR A 7 33.57 33.49 21.53
N GLU A 8 33.45 34.16 22.69
CA GLU A 8 33.42 35.62 22.76
C GLU A 8 34.69 36.29 22.20
N HIS A 9 35.83 35.67 22.37
CA HIS A 9 37.12 36.15 21.86
C HIS A 9 37.22 36.14 20.32
N PHE A 10 36.37 35.39 19.60
CA PHE A 10 36.32 35.36 18.16
C PHE A 10 35.32 36.38 17.54
N LYS A 11 34.57 37.10 18.36
CA LYS A 11 33.51 38.01 17.91
C LYS A 11 34.00 39.04 16.85
N GLY A 12 35.14 39.68 17.11
CA GLY A 12 35.71 40.64 16.21
C GLY A 12 36.10 40.06 14.89
N GLU A 13 36.84 38.98 14.88
CA GLU A 13 37.32 38.29 13.70
C GLU A 13 36.17 37.69 12.90
N TRP A 14 35.18 37.08 13.54
CA TRP A 14 34.00 36.56 12.85
C TRP A 14 33.14 37.67 12.25
N LYS A 15 33.09 38.86 12.89
CA LYS A 15 32.41 40.03 12.37
C LYS A 15 33.07 40.51 11.05
N GLU A 16 34.40 40.67 11.06
CA GLU A 16 35.15 41.05 9.85
C GLU A 16 35.00 40.05 8.71
N LEU A 17 35.04 38.75 9.02
CA LEU A 17 34.80 37.71 8.04
C LEU A 17 33.36 37.73 7.48
N TYR A 18 32.38 38.04 8.30
CA TYR A 18 31.00 38.18 7.87
C TYR A 18 30.83 39.46 7.00
N GLU A 19 31.42 40.57 7.39
CA GLU A 19 31.39 41.80 6.62
C GLU A 19 32.13 41.67 5.28
N SER A 20 33.18 40.85 5.22
CA SER A 20 33.87 40.46 3.98
C SER A 20 33.09 39.46 3.09
N LYS A 21 31.77 39.32 3.33
CA LYS A 21 30.80 38.50 2.60
C LYS A 21 30.87 36.96 2.82
N LYS A 22 31.68 36.47 3.76
CA LYS A 22 31.58 35.05 4.12
C LYS A 22 30.24 34.74 4.81
N SER A 23 29.67 33.56 4.53
CA SER A 23 28.46 33.08 5.21
C SER A 23 28.76 32.48 6.59
N PHE A 24 27.78 32.40 7.47
CA PHE A 24 27.94 31.73 8.78
C PHE A 24 28.46 30.31 8.63
N SER A 25 28.05 29.57 7.60
CA SER A 25 28.52 28.21 7.33
C SER A 25 29.99 28.18 6.89
N GLN A 26 30.46 29.17 6.14
CA GLN A 26 31.86 29.26 5.75
C GLN A 26 32.76 29.64 6.92
N ILE A 27 32.32 30.58 7.76
CA ILE A 27 33.02 30.93 9.01
C ILE A 27 33.06 29.71 9.96
N ALA A 28 31.94 29.04 10.11
CA ALA A 28 31.84 27.83 10.95
C ALA A 28 32.83 26.72 10.53
N LYS A 29 33.00 26.51 9.20
CA LYS A 29 33.99 25.57 8.68
C LYS A 29 35.44 25.96 8.99
N LEU A 30 35.77 27.24 8.93
CA LEU A 30 37.12 27.73 9.24
C LEU A 30 37.51 27.48 10.72
N TYR A 31 36.54 27.62 11.60
CA TYR A 31 36.77 27.50 13.06
C TYR A 31 36.30 26.16 13.65
N LYS A 32 35.86 25.22 12.79
CA LYS A 32 35.35 23.88 13.19
C LYS A 32 34.24 23.97 14.25
N VAL A 33 33.31 24.88 14.08
CA VAL A 33 32.15 25.10 14.93
C VAL A 33 30.83 24.96 14.17
N ASP A 34 29.71 24.91 14.85
CA ASP A 34 28.39 24.90 14.21
C ASP A 34 28.00 26.31 13.71
N ALA A 35 27.39 26.41 12.52
CA ALA A 35 26.93 27.68 11.95
C ALA A 35 25.91 28.41 12.84
N LYS A 36 25.13 27.68 13.65
CA LYS A 36 24.22 28.27 14.66
C LYS A 36 25.01 28.97 15.77
N THR A 37 26.18 28.45 16.13
CA THR A 37 27.08 29.08 17.10
C THR A 37 27.60 30.42 16.60
N VAL A 38 28.10 30.46 15.34
CA VAL A 38 28.55 31.71 14.71
C VAL A 38 27.40 32.73 14.61
N ASN A 39 26.22 32.30 14.15
CA ASN A 39 25.04 33.19 14.08
C ASN A 39 24.67 33.76 15.48
N ARG A 40 24.65 32.89 16.50
CA ARG A 40 24.31 33.32 17.87
C ARG A 40 25.36 34.29 18.47
N THR A 41 26.64 34.05 18.19
CA THR A 41 27.73 34.90 18.66
C THR A 41 27.74 36.28 18.00
N LEU A 42 27.33 36.34 16.70
CA LEU A 42 27.23 37.59 15.94
C LEU A 42 25.86 38.28 16.03
N ALA A 43 24.88 37.65 16.67
CA ALA A 43 23.55 38.23 16.85
C ALA A 43 23.64 39.58 17.60
N GLY A 44 23.06 40.62 17.00
CA GLY A 44 23.11 42.00 17.50
C GLY A 44 24.43 42.79 17.23
N LEU A 45 25.45 42.14 16.66
CA LEU A 45 26.73 42.82 16.28
C LEU A 45 26.80 43.08 14.79
N VAL A 46 26.05 42.36 13.97
CA VAL A 46 26.00 42.52 12.53
C VAL A 46 24.52 42.53 12.10
N GLU A 47 24.25 43.32 11.05
CA GLU A 47 22.97 43.24 10.39
C GLU A 47 22.90 41.91 9.61
N ILE A 48 22.00 41.02 10.00
CA ILE A 48 21.88 39.71 9.35
C ILE A 48 21.40 39.92 7.93
N ARG A 49 22.24 39.58 6.98
CA ARG A 49 21.89 39.66 5.56
C ARG A 49 20.62 38.85 5.29
N PRO A 50 19.61 39.42 4.64
CA PRO A 50 18.39 38.71 4.33
C PRO A 50 18.72 37.42 3.58
N LYS A 51 18.03 36.31 3.91
CA LYS A 51 18.29 34.95 3.41
C LYS A 51 18.33 34.80 1.90
N SER A 52 17.84 35.77 1.16
CA SER A 52 18.13 35.92 -0.27
C SER A 52 17.95 37.41 -0.70
N GLU A 53 19.00 38.01 -1.10
CA GLU A 53 19.03 39.29 -1.82
C GLU A 53 18.14 39.24 -3.08
N TRP A 54 17.81 38.06 -3.52
CA TRP A 54 17.12 37.72 -4.76
C TRP A 54 15.56 37.69 -4.65
N THR A 55 15.00 37.76 -3.43
CA THR A 55 13.53 37.80 -3.26
C THR A 55 12.89 39.03 -3.90
N LYS A 56 13.60 40.12 -4.00
CA LYS A 56 13.14 41.34 -4.67
C LYS A 56 12.91 41.18 -6.18
N TYR A 57 13.57 40.20 -6.80
CA TYR A 57 13.44 39.93 -8.23
C TYR A 57 12.42 38.86 -8.58
N ALA A 58 11.74 38.29 -7.59
CA ALA A 58 10.84 37.13 -7.80
C ALA A 58 9.69 37.45 -8.78
N ASP A 59 9.14 38.66 -8.76
CA ASP A 59 8.08 39.09 -9.67
C ASP A 59 8.62 39.29 -11.08
N GLU A 60 9.75 39.95 -11.20
CA GLU A 60 10.41 40.16 -12.48
C GLU A 60 10.85 38.85 -13.15
N TRP A 61 11.36 37.89 -12.36
CA TRP A 61 11.69 36.56 -12.86
C TRP A 61 10.46 35.74 -13.28
N TYR A 62 9.33 35.95 -12.58
CA TYR A 62 8.06 35.39 -13.00
C TYR A 62 7.66 35.91 -14.38
N ASP A 63 7.70 37.21 -14.58
CA ASP A 63 7.37 37.85 -15.86
C ASP A 63 8.33 37.43 -17.01
N LEU A 64 9.62 37.33 -16.72
CA LEU A 64 10.61 36.84 -17.67
C LEU A 64 10.37 35.40 -18.07
N HIS A 65 9.97 34.55 -17.10
CA HIS A 65 9.73 33.13 -17.34
C HIS A 65 8.40 32.88 -18.04
N VAL A 66 7.32 33.47 -17.55
CA VAL A 66 5.95 33.18 -18.00
C VAL A 66 5.58 33.93 -19.27
N TYR A 67 5.89 35.23 -19.34
CA TYR A 67 5.47 36.07 -20.47
C TYR A 67 6.52 36.23 -21.54
N LYS A 68 7.82 36.18 -21.18
CA LYS A 68 8.91 36.29 -22.15
C LYS A 68 9.58 34.98 -22.52
N GLY A 69 9.15 33.87 -21.92
CA GLY A 69 9.60 32.50 -22.26
C GLY A 69 11.05 32.18 -21.89
N LEU A 70 11.71 33.01 -21.06
CA LEU A 70 13.10 32.74 -20.68
C LEU A 70 13.17 31.51 -19.78
N THR A 71 14.15 30.67 -20.04
CA THR A 71 14.44 29.50 -19.15
C THR A 71 15.05 29.96 -17.82
N LYS A 72 14.94 29.16 -16.79
CA LYS A 72 15.54 29.41 -15.46
C LYS A 72 17.05 29.60 -15.56
N THR A 73 17.71 28.91 -16.49
CA THR A 73 19.14 29.02 -16.75
C THR A 73 19.50 30.36 -17.40
N GLU A 74 18.70 30.85 -18.34
CA GLU A 74 18.91 32.17 -18.94
C GLU A 74 18.69 33.29 -17.93
N ILE A 75 17.67 33.17 -17.09
CA ILE A 75 17.43 34.11 -15.99
C ILE A 75 18.62 34.10 -15.03
N SER A 76 19.08 32.89 -14.60
CA SER A 76 20.23 32.80 -13.69
C SER A 76 21.51 33.41 -14.24
N ARG A 77 21.78 33.23 -15.53
CA ARG A 77 22.93 33.88 -16.22
C ARG A 77 22.78 35.38 -16.26
N ARG A 78 21.58 35.88 -16.58
CA ARG A 78 21.29 37.31 -16.68
C ARG A 78 21.50 38.04 -15.36
N TYR A 79 21.16 37.41 -14.24
CA TYR A 79 21.27 37.97 -12.89
C TYR A 79 22.53 37.50 -12.15
N ASN A 80 23.40 36.74 -12.80
CA ASN A 80 24.60 36.14 -12.19
C ASN A 80 24.33 35.45 -10.83
N CYS A 81 23.30 34.62 -10.81
CA CYS A 81 22.88 33.88 -9.61
C CYS A 81 22.76 32.36 -9.87
N ASP A 82 22.69 31.56 -8.83
CA ASP A 82 22.49 30.12 -8.98
C ASP A 82 21.07 29.81 -9.49
N VAL A 83 20.94 28.88 -10.45
CA VAL A 83 19.65 28.46 -11.05
C VAL A 83 18.66 27.92 -10.01
N ASN A 84 19.15 27.34 -8.90
CA ASN A 84 18.31 26.90 -7.82
C ASN A 84 17.65 28.06 -7.06
N VAL A 85 18.28 29.23 -7.03
CA VAL A 85 17.72 30.46 -6.45
C VAL A 85 16.53 30.92 -7.27
N VAL A 86 16.69 30.97 -8.60
CA VAL A 86 15.58 31.27 -9.53
C VAL A 86 14.46 30.25 -9.41
N SER A 87 14.80 28.95 -9.38
CA SER A 87 13.82 27.88 -9.22
C SER A 87 12.97 28.04 -7.94
N ARG A 88 13.60 28.27 -6.79
CA ARG A 88 12.89 28.46 -5.52
C ARG A 88 12.02 29.73 -5.52
N ALA A 89 12.47 30.81 -6.16
CA ALA A 89 11.67 32.03 -6.26
C ALA A 89 10.42 31.79 -7.11
N LEU A 90 10.54 31.12 -8.23
CA LEU A 90 9.45 30.77 -9.12
C LEU A 90 8.48 29.73 -8.49
N GLU A 91 9.01 28.76 -7.75
CA GLU A 91 8.17 27.78 -6.99
C GLU A 91 7.30 28.48 -5.94
N LYS A 92 7.83 29.49 -5.23
CA LYS A 92 7.04 30.31 -4.29
C LYS A 92 5.91 31.09 -4.98
N LYS A 93 6.05 31.41 -6.27
CA LYS A 93 5.03 32.03 -7.12
C LYS A 93 4.08 31.03 -7.77
N GLY A 94 4.12 29.75 -7.35
CA GLY A 94 3.21 28.71 -7.85
C GLY A 94 3.65 28.03 -9.14
N ILE A 95 4.82 28.39 -9.70
CA ILE A 95 5.37 27.66 -10.84
C ILE A 95 5.99 26.37 -10.32
N LYS A 96 5.18 25.31 -10.28
CA LYS A 96 5.70 23.96 -10.01
C LYS A 96 6.76 23.61 -11.06
N ARG A 97 7.80 22.86 -10.66
CA ARG A 97 8.72 22.22 -11.59
C ARG A 97 7.87 21.37 -12.56
N LYS A 98 7.47 21.94 -13.72
CA LYS A 98 7.32 21.06 -14.87
C LYS A 98 8.75 20.58 -15.13
N ARG A 99 8.99 19.29 -14.99
CA ARG A 99 10.10 18.65 -15.72
C ARG A 99 9.78 18.96 -17.19
N ILE A 100 10.37 20.02 -17.73
CA ILE A 100 10.45 20.15 -19.18
C ILE A 100 11.37 19.01 -19.53
N ALA A 101 10.78 17.94 -20.07
CA ALA A 101 11.54 16.85 -20.64
C ALA A 101 12.56 17.55 -21.56
N SER A 102 13.84 17.35 -21.27
CA SER A 102 14.90 17.60 -22.26
C SER A 102 14.36 17.05 -23.57
N LYS A 103 14.42 17.87 -24.68
CA LYS A 103 13.97 17.52 -26.03
C LYS A 103 13.57 16.06 -26.10
N ARG A 104 12.28 15.74 -26.16
CA ARG A 104 11.79 14.35 -26.01
C ARG A 104 12.48 13.51 -27.09
N LEU A 105 13.59 12.88 -26.71
CA LEU A 105 14.46 12.16 -27.62
C LEU A 105 13.72 10.98 -28.30
N TYR A 106 12.70 10.50 -27.66
CA TYR A 106 11.93 9.30 -28.03
C TYR A 106 10.47 9.62 -28.39
N ASP A 107 10.13 10.87 -28.80
CA ASP A 107 8.76 11.23 -29.22
C ASP A 107 8.22 10.30 -30.30
N HIS A 108 9.08 9.84 -31.21
CA HIS A 108 8.73 8.90 -32.26
C HIS A 108 8.36 7.49 -31.74
N LEU A 109 8.78 7.13 -30.53
CA LEU A 109 8.47 5.84 -29.89
C LEU A 109 7.27 5.92 -28.92
N ALA A 110 6.79 7.11 -28.57
CA ALA A 110 5.73 7.28 -27.60
C ALA A 110 4.42 6.50 -27.94
N PRO A 111 3.94 6.49 -29.18
CA PRO A 111 2.79 5.68 -29.54
C PRO A 111 3.04 4.19 -29.33
N GLU A 112 4.22 3.69 -29.68
CA GLU A 112 4.59 2.29 -29.49
C GLU A 112 4.70 1.90 -28.02
N PHE A 113 5.24 2.79 -27.18
CA PHE A 113 5.21 2.60 -25.72
C PHE A 113 3.79 2.43 -25.19
N ALA A 114 2.86 3.27 -25.67
CA ALA A 114 1.47 3.22 -25.26
C ALA A 114 0.79 1.91 -25.70
N GLU A 115 1.03 1.46 -26.93
CA GLU A 115 0.49 0.20 -27.45
C GLU A 115 1.03 -1.01 -26.69
N MET A 116 2.35 -1.08 -26.49
CA MET A 116 2.98 -2.17 -25.74
C MET A 116 2.49 -2.20 -24.29
N TYR A 117 2.31 -1.03 -23.67
CA TYR A 117 1.82 -0.93 -22.30
C TYR A 117 0.36 -1.36 -22.18
N LYS A 118 -0.51 -0.96 -23.12
CA LYS A 118 -1.90 -1.42 -23.23
C LYS A 118 -2.00 -2.91 -23.53
N ALA A 119 -1.04 -3.48 -24.28
CA ALA A 119 -0.93 -4.91 -24.52
C ALA A 119 -0.41 -5.71 -23.31
N GLY A 120 -0.20 -5.07 -22.14
CA GLY A 120 0.15 -5.74 -20.90
C GLY A 120 1.63 -5.76 -20.55
N LYS A 121 2.55 -5.26 -21.39
CA LYS A 121 3.98 -5.22 -21.07
C LYS A 121 4.26 -4.29 -19.91
N SER A 122 5.26 -4.62 -19.09
CA SER A 122 5.74 -3.78 -18.02
C SER A 122 6.61 -2.63 -18.55
N LEU A 123 6.77 -1.57 -17.75
CA LEU A 123 7.67 -0.45 -18.08
C LEU A 123 9.12 -0.92 -18.31
N ALA A 124 9.57 -1.93 -17.58
CA ALA A 124 10.91 -2.51 -17.72
C ALA A 124 11.06 -3.26 -19.05
N GLU A 125 10.12 -4.13 -19.40
CA GLU A 125 10.14 -4.87 -20.68
C GLU A 125 10.10 -3.92 -21.88
N ILE A 126 9.29 -2.85 -21.83
CA ILE A 126 9.25 -1.83 -22.87
C ILE A 126 10.60 -1.12 -22.95
N GLY A 127 11.17 -0.78 -21.77
CA GLY A 127 12.48 -0.15 -21.67
C GLY A 127 13.60 -1.02 -22.28
N GLU A 128 13.58 -2.32 -22.03
CA GLU A 128 14.55 -3.28 -22.59
C GLU A 128 14.44 -3.36 -24.11
N VAL A 129 13.22 -3.48 -24.66
CA VAL A 129 13.01 -3.57 -26.11
C VAL A 129 13.57 -2.36 -26.85
N HIS A 130 13.43 -1.17 -26.29
CA HIS A 130 13.84 0.10 -26.91
C HIS A 130 15.16 0.66 -26.38
N ASN A 131 15.84 -0.08 -25.50
CA ASN A 131 17.08 0.35 -24.83
C ASN A 131 16.95 1.72 -24.14
N VAL A 132 15.82 1.93 -23.43
CA VAL A 132 15.53 3.13 -22.64
C VAL A 132 15.22 2.75 -21.19
N ASN A 133 15.39 3.71 -20.27
CA ASN A 133 15.07 3.48 -18.86
C ASN A 133 13.54 3.40 -18.66
N ALA A 134 13.08 2.48 -17.81
CA ALA A 134 11.67 2.33 -17.44
C ALA A 134 11.03 3.66 -16.97
N GLN A 135 11.79 4.52 -16.25
CA GLN A 135 11.32 5.85 -15.86
C GLN A 135 11.08 6.76 -17.08
N THR A 136 11.88 6.63 -18.13
CA THR A 136 11.67 7.37 -19.39
C THR A 136 10.36 6.91 -20.03
N VAL A 137 10.10 5.61 -20.11
CA VAL A 137 8.82 5.08 -20.62
C VAL A 137 7.65 5.64 -19.82
N LEU A 138 7.73 5.60 -18.49
CA LEU A 138 6.69 6.17 -17.61
C LEU A 138 6.46 7.67 -17.84
N ASP A 139 7.54 8.45 -18.00
CA ASP A 139 7.45 9.89 -18.24
C ASP A 139 6.72 10.18 -19.58
N TYR A 140 6.91 9.35 -20.60
CA TYR A 140 6.21 9.46 -21.90
C TYR A 140 4.74 9.06 -21.77
N LEU A 141 4.43 7.92 -21.14
CA LEU A 141 3.05 7.47 -20.91
C LEU A 141 2.23 8.51 -20.12
N ASN A 142 2.82 9.07 -19.06
CA ASN A 142 2.17 10.14 -18.28
C ASN A 142 1.95 11.44 -19.09
N ALA A 143 2.83 11.73 -20.04
CA ALA A 143 2.71 12.93 -20.85
C ALA A 143 1.65 12.78 -21.95
N ASP A 144 1.35 11.56 -22.35
CA ASP A 144 0.34 11.22 -23.33
C ASP A 144 -0.99 10.81 -22.66
N ASP A 145 -1.14 11.10 -21.35
CA ASP A 145 -2.33 10.80 -20.52
C ASP A 145 -2.76 9.31 -20.55
N VAL A 146 -1.78 8.41 -20.74
CA VAL A 146 -2.03 6.97 -20.65
C VAL A 146 -2.22 6.61 -19.18
N GLU A 147 -3.33 5.96 -18.87
CA GLU A 147 -3.61 5.49 -17.52
C GLU A 147 -2.56 4.47 -17.06
N ILE A 148 -1.87 4.79 -15.99
CA ILE A 148 -0.81 3.93 -15.45
C ILE A 148 -1.43 2.91 -14.50
N ARG A 149 -1.19 1.62 -14.78
CA ARG A 149 -1.62 0.51 -13.91
C ARG A 149 -1.13 0.71 -12.50
N GLU A 150 -1.96 0.38 -11.52
CA GLU A 150 -1.55 0.40 -10.12
C GLU A 150 -0.35 -0.54 -9.88
N LEU A 151 0.44 -0.26 -8.84
CA LEU A 151 1.63 -1.06 -8.52
C LEU A 151 1.28 -2.53 -8.29
N SER A 152 0.11 -2.80 -7.72
CA SER A 152 -0.43 -4.15 -7.52
C SER A 152 -0.68 -4.91 -8.83
N GLU A 153 -1.04 -4.20 -9.90
CA GLU A 153 -1.24 -4.76 -11.24
C GLU A 153 0.08 -4.85 -12.01
N ALA A 154 0.91 -3.82 -11.93
CA ALA A 154 2.19 -3.75 -12.64
C ALA A 154 3.20 -4.81 -12.17
N THR A 155 3.11 -5.26 -10.90
CA THR A 155 3.98 -6.31 -10.32
C THR A 155 3.35 -7.70 -10.36
N ARG A 156 2.17 -7.84 -10.97
CA ARG A 156 1.43 -9.09 -11.03
C ARG A 156 2.16 -10.10 -11.93
N GLN A 157 2.50 -11.25 -11.37
CA GLN A 157 3.19 -12.33 -12.12
C GLN A 157 2.23 -13.27 -12.86
N TYR A 158 0.91 -13.15 -12.60
CA TYR A 158 -0.14 -13.99 -13.20
C TYR A 158 -1.45 -13.21 -13.23
N ASP A 159 -2.29 -13.56 -14.18
CA ASP A 159 -3.66 -13.04 -14.27
C ASP A 159 -4.47 -13.51 -13.05
N ILE A 160 -5.31 -12.62 -12.54
CA ILE A 160 -6.21 -12.89 -11.43
C ILE A 160 -7.63 -12.60 -11.88
N ASN A 161 -8.53 -13.54 -11.70
CA ASN A 161 -9.97 -13.33 -11.86
C ASN A 161 -10.49 -12.52 -10.65
N GLU A 162 -10.18 -11.22 -10.64
CA GLU A 162 -10.43 -10.34 -9.51
C GLU A 162 -11.90 -9.95 -9.32
N HIS A 163 -12.72 -10.13 -10.38
CA HIS A 163 -14.15 -9.83 -10.37
C HIS A 163 -15.04 -11.01 -9.94
N TYR A 164 -14.46 -12.18 -9.66
CA TYR A 164 -15.23 -13.38 -9.33
C TYR A 164 -16.18 -13.19 -8.13
N PHE A 165 -15.78 -12.41 -7.15
CA PHE A 165 -16.56 -12.16 -5.93
C PHE A 165 -17.31 -10.83 -5.91
N ASP A 166 -17.45 -10.13 -7.05
CA ASP A 166 -18.19 -8.85 -7.10
C ASP A 166 -19.66 -9.03 -6.71
N ALA A 167 -20.23 -10.19 -7.03
CA ALA A 167 -21.56 -10.58 -6.57
C ALA A 167 -21.54 -12.05 -6.12
N ILE A 168 -22.25 -12.35 -5.04
CA ILE A 168 -22.52 -13.72 -4.59
C ILE A 168 -23.95 -14.09 -5.02
N ASP A 169 -24.04 -14.54 -6.27
CA ASP A 169 -25.29 -14.81 -6.97
C ASP A 169 -25.54 -16.32 -7.21
N GLU A 170 -24.59 -17.18 -6.80
CA GLU A 170 -24.67 -18.64 -6.90
C GLU A 170 -24.02 -19.35 -5.69
N ALA A 171 -24.44 -20.58 -5.47
CA ALA A 171 -23.97 -21.38 -4.34
C ALA A 171 -22.45 -21.65 -4.37
N GLU A 172 -21.88 -21.84 -5.56
CA GLU A 172 -20.45 -22.08 -5.73
C GLU A 172 -19.61 -20.86 -5.26
N LYS A 173 -20.01 -19.64 -5.62
CA LYS A 173 -19.34 -18.42 -5.13
C LYS A 173 -19.44 -18.27 -3.63
N ALA A 174 -20.62 -18.56 -3.04
CA ALA A 174 -20.81 -18.54 -1.62
C ALA A 174 -19.93 -19.59 -0.91
N PHE A 175 -19.80 -20.78 -1.46
CA PHE A 175 -18.93 -21.84 -0.95
C PHE A 175 -17.45 -21.39 -0.96
N PHE A 176 -16.97 -20.87 -2.09
CA PHE A 176 -15.60 -20.39 -2.19
C PHE A 176 -15.34 -19.18 -1.32
N LEU A 177 -16.31 -18.28 -1.14
CA LEU A 177 -16.20 -17.19 -0.18
C LEU A 177 -16.03 -17.73 1.25
N GLY A 178 -16.83 -18.75 1.66
CA GLY A 178 -16.68 -19.43 2.94
C GLY A 178 -15.31 -20.06 3.13
N LEU A 179 -14.79 -20.72 2.10
CA LEU A 179 -13.46 -21.31 2.12
C LEU A 179 -12.35 -20.25 2.23
N LEU A 180 -12.52 -19.10 1.57
CA LEU A 180 -11.63 -17.96 1.73
C LEU A 180 -11.64 -17.39 3.16
N PHE A 181 -12.81 -17.27 3.76
CA PHE A 181 -12.94 -16.82 5.15
C PHE A 181 -12.25 -17.79 6.14
N ALA A 182 -12.25 -19.08 5.83
CA ALA A 182 -11.55 -20.08 6.64
C ALA A 182 -10.03 -19.98 6.51
N THR A 183 -9.51 -19.80 5.29
CA THR A 183 -8.08 -19.95 4.96
C THR A 183 -7.37 -18.64 4.68
N GLY A 184 -8.12 -17.59 4.33
CA GLY A 184 -7.60 -16.32 3.86
C GLY A 184 -7.47 -15.23 4.91
N SER A 185 -6.80 -14.18 4.53
CA SER A 185 -6.73 -12.90 5.26
C SER A 185 -6.45 -11.76 4.28
N ALA A 186 -7.12 -10.63 4.51
CA ALA A 186 -6.85 -9.39 3.79
C ALA A 186 -5.75 -8.62 4.52
N LEU A 187 -4.65 -8.32 3.82
CA LEU A 187 -3.47 -7.69 4.36
C LEU A 187 -3.15 -6.41 3.57
N GLU A 188 -2.89 -5.33 4.27
CA GLU A 188 -2.33 -4.11 3.71
C GLU A 188 -0.85 -4.03 4.12
N LEU A 189 0.04 -4.18 3.15
CA LEU A 189 1.49 -4.22 3.35
C LEU A 189 2.14 -3.07 2.57
N HIS A 190 2.63 -2.04 3.27
CA HIS A 190 3.38 -0.93 2.66
C HIS A 190 2.69 -0.32 1.42
N ASN A 191 1.40 -0.02 1.52
CA ASN A 191 0.53 0.46 0.43
C ASN A 191 0.28 -0.57 -0.71
N ALA A 192 0.62 -1.84 -0.50
CA ALA A 192 0.22 -2.92 -1.39
C ALA A 192 -1.01 -3.64 -0.82
N TYR A 193 -2.09 -3.63 -1.57
CA TYR A 193 -3.31 -4.35 -1.24
C TYR A 193 -3.13 -5.82 -1.63
N CYS A 194 -3.09 -6.68 -0.63
CA CYS A 194 -2.82 -8.09 -0.81
C CYS A 194 -3.84 -8.95 -0.08
N PHE A 195 -4.33 -9.94 -0.78
CA PHE A 195 -5.09 -11.04 -0.19
C PHE A 195 -4.19 -12.28 -0.11
N GLN A 196 -4.15 -12.93 1.04
CA GLN A 196 -3.32 -14.12 1.27
C GLN A 196 -4.16 -15.31 1.74
N VAL A 197 -4.00 -16.44 1.07
CA VAL A 197 -4.50 -17.75 1.52
C VAL A 197 -3.37 -18.49 2.22
N THR A 198 -3.65 -19.10 3.37
CA THR A 198 -2.70 -19.87 4.16
C THR A 198 -3.34 -21.21 4.52
N ILE A 199 -2.73 -22.32 4.12
CA ILE A 199 -3.25 -23.66 4.36
C ILE A 199 -2.12 -24.65 4.63
N HIS A 200 -2.40 -25.71 5.40
CA HIS A 200 -1.46 -26.82 5.55
C HIS A 200 -1.32 -27.63 4.26
N THR A 201 -0.12 -28.13 3.99
CA THR A 201 0.22 -28.89 2.77
C THR A 201 -0.67 -30.11 2.58
N ASN A 202 -1.05 -30.79 3.67
CA ASN A 202 -1.96 -31.94 3.64
C ASN A 202 -3.44 -31.59 3.33
N LYS A 203 -3.77 -30.31 3.28
CA LYS A 203 -5.10 -29.79 2.93
C LYS A 203 -5.10 -29.01 1.61
N LYS A 204 -4.01 -29.08 0.84
CA LYS A 204 -3.87 -28.32 -0.41
C LYS A 204 -5.05 -28.59 -1.36
N ASP A 205 -5.50 -29.84 -1.46
CA ASP A 205 -6.58 -30.24 -2.37
C ASP A 205 -7.91 -29.52 -2.07
N ILE A 206 -8.13 -29.07 -0.84
CA ILE A 206 -9.33 -28.32 -0.47
C ILE A 206 -9.34 -26.94 -1.12
N ILE A 207 -8.19 -26.26 -1.22
CA ILE A 207 -8.08 -24.90 -1.74
C ILE A 207 -7.73 -24.84 -3.22
N LEU A 208 -7.20 -25.93 -3.78
CA LEU A 208 -6.73 -25.98 -5.15
C LEU A 208 -7.78 -25.56 -6.19
N PRO A 209 -9.07 -25.99 -6.08
CA PRO A 209 -10.11 -25.55 -7.02
C PRO A 209 -10.26 -24.00 -7.04
N LEU A 210 -10.21 -23.37 -5.87
CA LEU A 210 -10.28 -21.92 -5.74
C LEU A 210 -9.02 -21.24 -6.30
N ILE A 211 -7.83 -21.80 -6.10
CA ILE A 211 -6.60 -21.25 -6.67
C ILE A 211 -6.66 -21.30 -8.21
N LEU A 212 -7.11 -22.43 -8.77
CA LEU A 212 -7.28 -22.58 -10.21
C LEU A 212 -8.34 -21.63 -10.77
N LEU A 213 -9.44 -21.41 -10.06
CA LEU A 213 -10.48 -20.46 -10.43
C LEU A 213 -9.97 -19.03 -10.48
N LEU A 214 -9.17 -18.61 -9.48
CA LEU A 214 -8.68 -17.25 -9.37
C LEU A 214 -7.44 -16.97 -10.24
N ARG A 215 -6.61 -17.97 -10.54
CA ARG A 215 -5.33 -17.80 -11.27
C ARG A 215 -5.23 -18.58 -12.57
N GLY A 216 -6.14 -19.48 -12.86
CA GLY A 216 -6.06 -20.40 -13.99
C GLY A 216 -4.98 -21.49 -13.85
N LYS A 217 -4.10 -21.41 -12.84
CA LYS A 217 -2.99 -22.35 -12.63
C LYS A 217 -2.58 -22.44 -11.15
N ASP A 218 -2.02 -23.59 -10.74
CA ASP A 218 -1.47 -23.83 -9.41
C ASP A 218 0.01 -23.38 -9.32
N GLU A 219 0.25 -22.11 -9.56
CA GLU A 219 1.57 -21.51 -9.45
C GLU A 219 1.60 -20.40 -8.41
N GLY A 220 2.79 -20.06 -7.92
CA GLY A 220 3.00 -18.94 -6.99
C GLY A 220 2.61 -19.19 -5.56
N GLY A 221 2.28 -20.44 -5.19
CA GLY A 221 2.29 -20.88 -3.80
C GLY A 221 3.73 -21.05 -3.33
N TYR A 222 4.08 -20.49 -2.17
CA TYR A 222 5.38 -20.75 -1.55
C TYR A 222 5.19 -21.47 -0.21
N ILE A 223 6.10 -22.39 0.06
CA ILE A 223 6.14 -23.12 1.33
C ILE A 223 6.90 -22.24 2.33
N ASP A 224 6.18 -21.79 3.37
CA ASP A 224 6.74 -20.93 4.41
C ASP A 224 7.47 -21.75 5.49
N THR A 225 6.88 -22.89 5.80
CA THR A 225 7.45 -23.92 6.69
C THR A 225 7.18 -25.27 6.05
N ASP A 226 7.77 -26.33 6.56
CA ASP A 226 7.60 -27.70 6.02
C ASP A 226 6.14 -28.17 5.88
N SER A 227 5.19 -27.43 6.43
CA SER A 227 3.79 -27.82 6.47
C SER A 227 2.78 -26.75 6.05
N ILE A 228 3.21 -25.54 5.69
CA ILE A 228 2.31 -24.42 5.34
C ILE A 228 2.58 -23.90 3.96
N ILE A 229 1.56 -23.85 3.11
CA ILE A 229 1.57 -23.19 1.81
C ILE A 229 0.87 -21.85 1.92
N ARG A 230 1.43 -20.83 1.30
CA ARG A 230 0.84 -19.50 1.18
C ARG A 230 0.72 -19.09 -0.27
N TYR A 231 -0.48 -18.64 -0.65
CA TYR A 231 -0.76 -18.03 -1.94
C TYR A 231 -1.06 -16.54 -1.71
N ARG A 232 -0.39 -15.65 -2.41
CA ARG A 232 -0.65 -14.21 -2.37
C ARG A 232 -1.29 -13.75 -3.67
N PHE A 233 -2.29 -12.90 -3.55
CA PHE A 233 -3.01 -12.29 -4.65
C PHE A 233 -2.89 -10.76 -4.50
N SER A 234 -2.16 -10.13 -5.41
CA SER A 234 -1.98 -8.67 -5.42
C SER A 234 -3.05 -8.08 -6.35
N SER A 235 -4.19 -7.73 -5.78
CA SER A 235 -5.30 -7.05 -6.47
C SER A 235 -6.01 -6.15 -5.48
N ARG A 236 -6.05 -4.87 -5.78
CA ARG A 236 -6.78 -3.90 -4.97
C ARG A 236 -8.27 -4.17 -5.03
N HIS A 237 -8.80 -4.44 -6.24
CA HIS A 237 -10.20 -4.72 -6.42
C HIS A 237 -10.65 -5.92 -5.59
N LEU A 238 -9.97 -7.07 -5.72
CA LEU A 238 -10.27 -8.27 -4.93
C LEU A 238 -10.12 -8.03 -3.41
N TYR A 239 -9.09 -7.28 -3.01
CA TYR A 239 -8.90 -6.90 -1.61
C TYR A 239 -10.08 -6.08 -1.08
N GLU A 240 -10.49 -5.03 -1.78
CA GLU A 240 -11.60 -4.15 -1.38
C GLU A 240 -12.94 -4.90 -1.37
N THR A 241 -13.20 -5.73 -2.38
CA THR A 241 -14.40 -6.58 -2.45
C THR A 241 -14.47 -7.52 -1.25
N LEU A 242 -13.42 -8.27 -0.95
CA LEU A 242 -13.39 -9.19 0.19
C LEU A 242 -13.47 -8.44 1.53
N ARG A 243 -12.89 -7.26 1.63
CA ARG A 243 -13.04 -6.37 2.80
C ARG A 243 -14.48 -5.91 2.97
N GLY A 244 -15.17 -5.61 1.88
CA GLY A 244 -16.59 -5.27 1.88
C GLY A 244 -17.47 -6.39 2.43
N TYR A 245 -17.13 -7.65 2.19
CA TYR A 245 -17.77 -8.81 2.82
C TYR A 245 -17.38 -9.03 4.28
N GLY A 246 -16.48 -8.25 4.87
CA GLY A 246 -16.06 -8.38 6.28
C GLY A 246 -14.78 -9.19 6.49
N MET A 247 -14.07 -9.57 5.41
CA MET A 247 -12.78 -10.23 5.53
C MET A 247 -11.73 -9.26 6.09
N ASN A 248 -10.92 -9.74 7.03
CA ASN A 248 -9.89 -8.97 7.70
C ASN A 248 -8.74 -9.90 8.12
N VAL A 249 -7.85 -9.43 9.00
CA VAL A 249 -7.02 -10.35 9.78
C VAL A 249 -7.94 -11.26 10.62
N LYS A 250 -7.51 -12.51 10.83
CA LYS A 250 -8.37 -13.56 11.42
C LYS A 250 -9.13 -13.15 12.69
N SER A 251 -8.48 -12.39 13.58
CA SER A 251 -9.08 -11.91 14.84
C SER A 251 -10.16 -10.84 14.68
N ARG A 252 -10.28 -10.21 13.50
CA ARG A 252 -11.21 -9.12 13.22
C ARG A 252 -12.21 -9.41 12.09
N MET A 253 -12.28 -10.67 11.64
CA MET A 253 -13.28 -11.07 10.66
C MET A 253 -14.69 -10.91 11.20
N THR A 254 -15.60 -10.48 10.34
CA THR A 254 -17.05 -10.44 10.62
C THR A 254 -17.77 -11.36 9.65
N LEU A 255 -18.93 -11.88 10.02
CA LEU A 255 -19.76 -12.66 9.12
C LEU A 255 -20.19 -11.77 7.94
N PRO A 256 -20.03 -12.22 6.67
CA PRO A 256 -20.48 -11.45 5.52
C PRO A 256 -22.00 -11.30 5.54
N ASN A 257 -22.47 -10.14 5.09
CA ASN A 257 -23.90 -9.95 4.85
C ASN A 257 -24.25 -10.55 3.48
N LEU A 258 -24.86 -11.71 3.46
CA LEU A 258 -25.29 -12.44 2.28
C LEU A 258 -26.82 -12.58 2.26
N ASP A 259 -27.37 -12.83 1.07
CA ASP A 259 -28.73 -13.33 0.99
C ASP A 259 -28.85 -14.64 1.80
N SER A 260 -29.96 -14.81 2.49
CA SER A 260 -30.21 -15.94 3.40
C SER A 260 -29.97 -17.32 2.73
N ASN A 261 -30.21 -17.41 1.43
CA ASN A 261 -30.04 -18.65 0.65
C ASN A 261 -28.57 -19.08 0.54
N TRP A 262 -27.61 -18.14 0.66
CA TRP A 262 -26.19 -18.42 0.45
C TRP A 262 -25.44 -18.85 1.71
N TYR A 263 -25.98 -18.64 2.92
CA TYR A 263 -25.29 -19.01 4.15
C TYR A 263 -24.99 -20.51 4.25
N ARG A 264 -25.87 -21.38 3.73
CA ARG A 264 -25.61 -22.82 3.72
C ARG A 264 -24.35 -23.17 2.96
N ALA A 265 -24.24 -22.70 1.74
CA ALA A 265 -23.07 -22.89 0.89
C ALA A 265 -21.82 -22.22 1.47
N PHE A 266 -21.94 -21.01 2.01
CA PHE A 266 -20.86 -20.32 2.71
C PHE A 266 -20.30 -21.17 3.87
N TYR A 267 -21.16 -21.69 4.74
CA TYR A 267 -20.71 -22.53 5.84
C TYR A 267 -20.18 -23.89 5.39
N ALA A 268 -20.70 -24.47 4.32
CA ALA A 268 -20.12 -25.66 3.72
C ALA A 268 -18.65 -25.45 3.32
N GLY A 269 -18.31 -24.28 2.76
CA GLY A 269 -16.93 -23.89 2.47
C GLY A 269 -16.12 -23.58 3.72
N TYR A 270 -16.65 -22.76 4.63
CA TYR A 270 -15.95 -22.34 5.86
C TYR A 270 -15.56 -23.51 6.74
N MET A 271 -16.46 -24.46 6.92
CA MET A 271 -16.26 -25.62 7.80
C MET A 271 -15.25 -26.63 7.27
N LYS A 272 -14.85 -26.56 5.99
CA LYS A 272 -13.78 -27.43 5.44
C LYS A 272 -12.45 -27.27 6.18
N ASP A 273 -12.16 -26.09 6.72
CA ASP A 273 -10.91 -25.84 7.46
C ASP A 273 -11.15 -25.47 8.94
N LYS A 274 -12.23 -24.77 9.26
CA LYS A 274 -12.49 -24.21 10.60
C LYS A 274 -13.41 -25.03 11.47
N CYS A 275 -13.72 -26.25 11.06
CA CYS A 275 -14.57 -27.17 11.80
C CYS A 275 -13.88 -28.50 12.06
N TYR A 276 -14.04 -29.02 13.27
CA TYR A 276 -13.61 -30.38 13.63
C TYR A 276 -14.52 -30.98 14.70
N ILE A 277 -14.54 -32.29 14.72
CA ILE A 277 -15.28 -33.06 15.75
C ILE A 277 -14.25 -33.80 16.59
N THR A 278 -14.35 -33.64 17.92
CA THR A 278 -13.45 -34.32 18.87
C THR A 278 -13.92 -35.74 19.16
N LYS A 279 -12.96 -36.65 19.31
CA LYS A 279 -13.22 -38.02 19.81
C LYS A 279 -12.53 -38.18 21.17
N PRO A 280 -13.15 -38.85 22.15
CA PRO A 280 -14.43 -39.58 22.11
C PRO A 280 -15.67 -38.71 22.41
N SER A 281 -15.52 -37.42 22.80
CA SER A 281 -16.62 -36.58 23.31
C SER A 281 -17.67 -36.20 22.27
N ASN A 282 -17.42 -36.45 20.99
CA ASN A 282 -18.28 -36.09 19.85
C ASN A 282 -18.80 -34.65 19.90
N GLN A 283 -17.90 -33.69 20.14
CA GLN A 283 -18.24 -32.28 20.16
C GLN A 283 -17.81 -31.62 18.87
N LEU A 284 -18.69 -30.82 18.29
CA LEU A 284 -18.41 -29.99 17.11
C LEU A 284 -17.80 -28.68 17.58
N TYR A 285 -16.64 -28.33 17.01
CA TYR A 285 -15.95 -27.08 17.21
C TYR A 285 -15.92 -26.30 15.93
N ILE A 286 -16.22 -24.98 15.98
CA ILE A 286 -16.07 -24.05 14.88
C ILE A 286 -15.23 -22.86 15.37
N THR A 287 -14.08 -22.66 14.78
CA THR A 287 -13.12 -21.61 15.15
C THR A 287 -13.41 -20.33 14.39
N GLY A 288 -13.29 -19.17 15.04
CA GLY A 288 -13.44 -17.86 14.38
C GLY A 288 -13.15 -16.68 15.31
N SER A 289 -13.27 -15.46 14.81
CA SER A 289 -13.25 -14.26 15.64
C SER A 289 -14.51 -14.19 16.53
N LYS A 290 -14.44 -13.44 17.61
CA LYS A 290 -15.57 -13.28 18.54
C LYS A 290 -16.82 -12.73 17.82
N SER A 291 -16.66 -11.70 16.99
CA SER A 291 -17.76 -11.10 16.23
C SER A 291 -18.36 -12.06 15.21
N PHE A 292 -17.50 -12.75 14.44
CA PHE A 292 -17.93 -13.75 13.48
C PHE A 292 -18.76 -14.86 14.16
N LEU A 293 -18.27 -15.40 15.27
CA LEU A 293 -18.96 -16.48 15.99
C LEU A 293 -20.23 -16.03 16.69
N ALA A 294 -20.33 -14.77 17.13
CA ALA A 294 -21.57 -14.22 17.66
C ALA A 294 -22.68 -14.22 16.61
N SER A 295 -22.40 -13.69 15.42
CA SER A 295 -23.36 -13.71 14.30
C SER A 295 -23.63 -15.14 13.80
N THR A 296 -22.61 -16.04 13.84
CA THR A 296 -22.80 -17.46 13.54
C THR A 296 -23.79 -18.12 14.52
N ARG A 297 -23.69 -17.81 15.82
CA ARG A 297 -24.62 -18.31 16.84
C ARG A 297 -26.05 -17.86 16.55
N GLU A 298 -26.25 -16.56 16.21
CA GLU A 298 -27.57 -16.05 15.86
C GLU A 298 -28.17 -16.79 14.64
N LEU A 299 -27.37 -17.03 13.61
CA LEU A 299 -27.80 -17.74 12.42
C LEU A 299 -28.14 -19.23 12.77
N PHE A 300 -27.27 -19.90 13.50
CA PHE A 300 -27.47 -21.31 13.86
C PHE A 300 -28.63 -21.49 14.84
N SER A 301 -29.02 -20.47 15.60
CA SER A 301 -30.21 -20.53 16.49
C SER A 301 -31.51 -20.69 15.72
N GLN A 302 -31.51 -20.44 14.40
CA GLN A 302 -32.64 -20.74 13.51
C GLN A 302 -32.73 -22.25 13.15
N VAL A 303 -31.66 -23.02 13.37
CA VAL A 303 -31.55 -24.45 13.01
C VAL A 303 -31.62 -25.32 14.23
N ILE A 304 -31.00 -24.91 15.33
CA ILE A 304 -30.90 -25.64 16.60
C ILE A 304 -31.15 -24.71 17.79
N PRO A 305 -31.57 -25.22 18.96
CA PRO A 305 -31.82 -24.39 20.13
C PRO A 305 -30.57 -23.59 20.55
N GLU A 306 -30.72 -22.29 20.78
CA GLU A 306 -29.62 -21.38 21.10
C GLU A 306 -28.80 -21.81 22.34
N ASN A 307 -29.45 -22.34 23.35
CA ASN A 307 -28.80 -22.83 24.58
C ASN A 307 -27.83 -24.00 24.34
N LYS A 308 -27.89 -24.65 23.18
CA LYS A 308 -26.96 -25.71 22.74
C LYS A 308 -25.70 -25.17 22.07
N ILE A 309 -25.65 -23.87 21.72
CA ILE A 309 -24.54 -23.22 21.06
C ILE A 309 -23.75 -22.42 22.10
N LYS A 310 -22.59 -22.93 22.49
CA LYS A 310 -21.70 -22.25 23.46
C LYS A 310 -20.53 -21.62 22.77
N ILE A 311 -20.19 -20.36 23.12
CA ILE A 311 -18.99 -19.72 22.66
C ILE A 311 -17.94 -19.74 23.78
N HIS A 312 -16.81 -20.38 23.53
CA HIS A 312 -15.67 -20.46 24.42
C HIS A 312 -14.53 -19.58 23.92
N THR A 313 -13.92 -18.84 24.82
CA THR A 313 -12.70 -18.05 24.54
C THR A 313 -11.51 -18.89 24.97
N ILE A 314 -10.61 -19.18 24.03
CA ILE A 314 -9.37 -19.93 24.26
C ILE A 314 -8.24 -18.95 24.53
N SER A 315 -8.17 -17.87 23.77
CA SER A 315 -7.21 -16.77 23.94
C SER A 315 -7.85 -15.44 23.50
N GLU A 316 -7.14 -14.34 23.64
CA GLU A 316 -7.61 -13.00 23.20
C GLU A 316 -8.08 -13.00 21.74
N ASN A 317 -7.45 -13.79 20.88
CA ASN A 317 -7.68 -13.81 19.44
C ASN A 317 -8.33 -15.11 18.92
N GLU A 318 -8.62 -16.05 19.78
CA GLU A 318 -9.14 -17.38 19.40
C GLU A 318 -10.38 -17.73 20.19
N HIS A 319 -11.46 -17.98 19.49
CA HIS A 319 -12.77 -18.33 20.04
C HIS A 319 -13.32 -19.51 19.27
N HIS A 320 -14.16 -20.31 19.96
CA HIS A 320 -14.79 -21.47 19.37
C HIS A 320 -16.29 -21.47 19.70
N ILE A 321 -17.13 -21.81 18.72
CA ILE A 321 -18.44 -22.36 18.98
C ILE A 321 -18.25 -23.83 19.32
N VAL A 322 -18.92 -24.28 20.36
CA VAL A 322 -18.96 -25.72 20.82
C VAL A 322 -20.40 -26.20 20.88
N ILE A 323 -20.66 -27.26 20.17
CA ILE A 323 -21.96 -27.97 20.18
C ILE A 323 -21.69 -29.42 20.61
N SER A 324 -22.32 -29.85 21.72
CA SER A 324 -22.08 -31.19 22.32
C SER A 324 -23.28 -32.14 22.15
N ASP A 325 -24.40 -31.65 21.62
CA ASP A 325 -25.60 -32.42 21.41
C ASP A 325 -25.57 -33.08 20.02
N ASN A 326 -25.64 -34.39 19.96
CA ASN A 326 -25.48 -35.16 18.72
C ASN A 326 -26.58 -34.85 17.70
N GLU A 327 -27.82 -34.66 18.14
CA GLU A 327 -28.92 -34.31 17.25
C GLU A 327 -28.71 -32.91 16.66
N CYS A 328 -28.25 -31.96 17.47
CA CYS A 328 -27.90 -30.60 16.99
C CYS A 328 -26.73 -30.63 16.01
N ILE A 329 -25.70 -31.45 16.26
CA ILE A 329 -24.58 -31.62 15.33
C ILE A 329 -25.07 -32.16 14.00
N GLN A 330 -25.90 -33.19 14.01
CA GLN A 330 -26.48 -33.77 12.80
C GLN A 330 -27.31 -32.75 12.04
N ARG A 331 -28.17 -31.97 12.70
CA ARG A 331 -28.98 -30.92 12.07
C ARG A 331 -28.13 -29.84 11.40
N ILE A 332 -27.02 -29.41 12.02
CA ILE A 332 -26.10 -28.48 11.39
C ILE A 332 -25.42 -29.10 10.17
N GLN A 333 -24.99 -30.37 10.27
CA GLN A 333 -24.37 -31.06 9.14
C GLN A 333 -25.34 -31.23 7.96
N GLU A 334 -26.61 -31.56 8.23
CA GLU A 334 -27.68 -31.66 7.21
C GLU A 334 -27.99 -30.29 6.62
N TRP A 335 -28.01 -29.23 7.47
CA TRP A 335 -28.29 -27.87 7.02
C TRP A 335 -27.25 -27.34 6.04
N ILE A 336 -25.96 -27.68 6.21
CA ILE A 336 -24.89 -27.26 5.29
C ILE A 336 -24.80 -28.12 4.02
N GLN A 337 -25.48 -29.26 3.94
CA GLN A 337 -25.64 -30.05 2.71
C GLN A 337 -26.63 -29.32 1.80
N TYR A 338 -26.17 -28.76 0.70
CA TYR A 338 -26.99 -28.02 -0.26
C TYR A 338 -27.03 -28.71 -1.62
#